data_d62e1e6d2cb76a0bad5b03366f34f842
#
_entry.id   d62e1e6d2cb76a0bad5b03366f34f842
#
_cell.length_a   1.000
_cell.length_b   1.000
_cell.length_c   1.000
_cell.angle_alpha   90.00
_cell.angle_beta   90.00
_cell.angle_gamma   90.00
#
_symmetry.space_group_name_H-M   'P 1'
#
loop_
_entity.id
_entity.type
_entity.pdbx_description
1 polymer ?
#
loop_
_entity_poly.entity_id
_entity_poly.type
_entity_poly.pdbx_seq_one_letter_code
_entity_poly.pdbx_strand_id
1 'polypeptide(L)'
;RDLRMSRGLGDVYKRQEGDEIIIPEPFYPNYSTFVTLTGATIRPITTTPEENYKFAIRERVEACINEHTRAILFTNPGNPTGTILTKEELRLMADIAKEHNLFIIGDEVYREFVYGGEKLMSLLQLEGYEDNVVVIDSVSKRFSACGARIGCVITRNAELYNNAMKWCQGRLCASTIDQVASAALYTVGPEYFDAVRKEYKARRDTLVEGLKKIPGVIYSEPKGAFYVMAKLPVDDAEKFQLFMLEEFDDNGDTLMFTPAESFYKTPHTGVNEIRMAYVINQDALKRSMELLAKGIEAYNNK
;
A
#
# COMPACT_ATOMS: atom_id res chain seq x y z
N ARG A 1 32.40 7.96 -6.40
CA ARG A 1 32.22 7.03 -5.26
C ARG A 1 30.83 7.19 -4.62
N ASP A 2 30.30 8.35 -4.69
CA ASP A 2 29.20 8.78 -3.83
C ASP A 2 27.87 8.85 -4.53
N LEU A 3 27.89 8.65 -5.82
CA LEU A 3 26.74 8.81 -6.71
C LEU A 3 25.78 7.62 -6.72
N ARG A 4 26.22 6.46 -6.22
CA ARG A 4 25.37 5.25 -6.25
C ARG A 4 24.32 5.23 -5.15
N MET A 5 24.63 5.77 -3.99
CA MET A 5 23.72 5.81 -2.85
C MET A 5 22.73 6.99 -2.96
N SER A 6 23.20 8.15 -3.43
CA SER A 6 22.33 9.31 -3.71
C SER A 6 21.38 9.08 -4.89
N ARG A 7 21.67 8.10 -5.75
CA ARG A 7 20.86 7.73 -6.90
C ARG A 7 19.52 7.04 -6.57
N GLY A 8 19.39 6.51 -5.35
CA GLY A 8 18.21 5.75 -4.98
C GLY A 8 16.96 6.58 -4.69
N LEU A 9 17.08 7.67 -3.97
CA LEU A 9 15.91 8.34 -3.39
C LEU A 9 15.93 9.87 -3.41
N GLY A 10 17.04 10.48 -3.68
CA GLY A 10 17.17 11.92 -3.45
C GLY A 10 17.89 12.68 -4.50
N ASP A 11 18.43 12.02 -5.51
CA ASP A 11 19.22 12.72 -6.51
C ASP A 11 18.37 13.26 -7.66
N VAL A 12 17.50 14.19 -7.32
CA VAL A 12 16.75 14.98 -8.30
C VAL A 12 17.70 15.83 -9.17
N TYR A 13 18.94 16.05 -8.73
CA TYR A 13 19.92 16.87 -9.46
C TYR A 13 20.87 16.07 -10.36
N LYS A 14 20.96 14.76 -10.20
CA LYS A 14 21.85 13.92 -11.00
C LYS A 14 21.17 12.64 -11.47
N ARG A 15 19.94 12.75 -11.95
CA ARG A 15 19.23 11.66 -12.59
C ARG A 15 20.07 11.10 -13.72
N GLN A 16 20.27 9.80 -13.71
CA GLN A 16 20.53 9.11 -14.95
C GLN A 16 19.18 8.66 -15.49
N GLU A 17 18.88 9.11 -16.68
CA GLU A 17 17.77 8.60 -17.45
C GLU A 17 17.86 7.08 -17.46
N GLY A 18 16.79 6.42 -17.01
CA GLY A 18 16.75 4.96 -16.94
C GLY A 18 16.90 4.31 -15.56
N ASP A 19 17.01 5.08 -14.46
CA ASP A 19 16.95 4.47 -13.11
C ASP A 19 15.58 3.81 -12.85
N GLU A 20 15.59 2.65 -12.20
CA GLU A 20 14.40 1.83 -11.96
C GLU A 20 14.16 1.59 -10.46
N ILE A 21 12.89 1.54 -10.08
CA ILE A 21 12.42 1.14 -8.76
C ILE A 21 11.51 -0.08 -8.91
N ILE A 22 11.84 -1.16 -8.23
CA ILE A 22 10.99 -2.35 -8.19
C ILE A 22 9.84 -2.11 -7.21
N ILE A 23 8.60 -2.30 -7.67
CA ILE A 23 7.40 -2.16 -6.83
C ILE A 23 6.46 -3.34 -7.12
N PRO A 24 6.10 -4.15 -6.11
CA PRO A 24 5.07 -5.17 -6.29
C PRO A 24 3.72 -4.54 -6.64
N GLU A 25 3.06 -5.03 -7.67
CA GLU A 25 1.72 -4.60 -8.06
C GLU A 25 0.65 -5.65 -7.72
N PRO A 26 -0.56 -5.23 -7.33
CA PRO A 26 -1.05 -3.85 -7.29
C PRO A 26 -0.43 -3.02 -6.16
N PHE A 27 -0.18 -1.72 -6.43
CA PHE A 27 0.43 -0.79 -5.48
C PHE A 27 -0.38 0.51 -5.35
N TYR A 28 -0.04 1.34 -4.38
CA TYR A 28 -0.67 2.64 -4.19
C TYR A 28 -0.40 3.57 -5.40
N PRO A 29 -1.44 4.04 -6.14
CA PRO A 29 -1.26 4.70 -7.45
C PRO A 29 -0.34 5.91 -7.42
N ASN A 30 -0.27 6.65 -6.30
CA ASN A 30 0.62 7.81 -6.19
C ASN A 30 2.11 7.46 -6.27
N TYR A 31 2.49 6.20 -6.09
CA TYR A 31 3.88 5.80 -6.36
C TYR A 31 4.27 6.03 -7.81
N SER A 32 3.37 5.81 -8.77
CA SER A 32 3.59 6.15 -10.17
C SER A 32 3.91 7.63 -10.35
N THR A 33 3.14 8.50 -9.70
CA THR A 33 3.38 9.96 -9.73
C THR A 33 4.73 10.30 -9.12
N PHE A 34 5.04 9.78 -7.93
CA PHE A 34 6.30 10.10 -7.25
C PHE A 34 7.52 9.60 -8.02
N VAL A 35 7.47 8.37 -8.54
CA VAL A 35 8.55 7.80 -9.35
C VAL A 35 8.74 8.60 -10.65
N THR A 36 7.67 8.94 -11.34
CA THR A 36 7.72 9.78 -12.55
C THR A 36 8.36 11.15 -12.26
N LEU A 37 8.00 11.80 -11.14
CA LEU A 37 8.60 13.07 -10.74
C LEU A 37 10.11 12.96 -10.47
N THR A 38 10.61 11.79 -10.11
CA THR A 38 12.05 11.55 -9.97
C THR A 38 12.74 11.25 -11.30
N GLY A 39 12.02 11.03 -12.40
CA GLY A 39 12.56 10.60 -13.71
C GLY A 39 12.97 9.14 -13.75
N ALA A 40 12.68 8.38 -12.69
CA ALA A 40 12.82 6.94 -12.68
C ALA A 40 11.59 6.26 -13.28
N THR A 41 11.70 4.96 -13.53
CA THR A 41 10.60 4.12 -13.98
C THR A 41 10.28 3.03 -12.95
N ILE A 42 9.02 2.59 -12.92
CA ILE A 42 8.61 1.46 -12.10
C ILE A 42 8.85 0.16 -12.89
N ARG A 43 9.56 -0.77 -12.25
CA ARG A 43 9.67 -2.16 -12.67
C ARG A 43 8.76 -3.00 -11.79
N PRO A 44 7.61 -3.47 -12.30
CA PRO A 44 6.64 -4.14 -11.46
C PRO A 44 7.03 -5.60 -11.17
N ILE A 45 6.68 -6.08 -9.97
CA ILE A 45 6.52 -7.51 -9.70
C ILE A 45 5.03 -7.80 -9.76
N THR A 46 4.59 -8.41 -10.86
CA THR A 46 3.17 -8.73 -11.04
C THR A 46 2.74 -9.83 -10.09
N THR A 47 1.61 -9.60 -9.40
CA THR A 47 0.98 -10.56 -8.51
C THR A 47 -0.51 -10.68 -8.81
N THR A 48 -1.14 -11.75 -8.30
CA THR A 48 -2.56 -12.05 -8.55
C THR A 48 -3.31 -12.37 -7.26
N PRO A 49 -4.64 -12.18 -7.24
CA PRO A 49 -5.46 -12.53 -6.07
C PRO A 49 -5.44 -14.04 -5.77
N GLU A 50 -5.30 -14.89 -6.79
CA GLU A 50 -5.20 -16.34 -6.65
C GLU A 50 -3.96 -16.77 -5.86
N GLU A 51 -2.90 -15.98 -5.91
CA GLU A 51 -1.64 -16.18 -5.17
C GLU A 51 -1.59 -15.37 -3.86
N ASN A 52 -2.71 -14.78 -3.44
CA ASN A 52 -2.77 -13.86 -2.29
C ASN A 52 -1.78 -12.69 -2.42
N TYR A 53 -1.53 -12.21 -3.63
CA TYR A 53 -0.60 -11.12 -3.95
C TYR A 53 0.81 -11.35 -3.38
N LYS A 54 1.28 -12.59 -3.35
CA LYS A 54 2.60 -12.94 -2.82
C LYS A 54 3.70 -12.51 -3.76
N PHE A 55 4.54 -11.57 -3.33
CA PHE A 55 5.67 -11.05 -4.12
C PHE A 55 7.05 -11.40 -3.55
N ALA A 56 7.17 -11.64 -2.24
CA ALA A 56 8.43 -11.93 -1.58
C ALA A 56 8.90 -13.37 -1.89
N ILE A 57 9.32 -13.57 -3.13
CA ILE A 57 9.86 -14.80 -3.68
C ILE A 57 11.15 -14.41 -4.40
N ARG A 58 12.29 -15.00 -4.02
CA ARG A 58 13.63 -14.61 -4.50
C ARG A 58 13.70 -14.50 -6.01
N GLU A 59 13.28 -15.55 -6.69
CA GLU A 59 13.35 -15.65 -8.14
C GLU A 59 12.52 -14.56 -8.84
N ARG A 60 11.38 -14.19 -8.28
CA ARG A 60 10.53 -13.11 -8.82
C ARG A 60 11.18 -11.74 -8.65
N VAL A 61 11.79 -11.50 -7.50
CA VAL A 61 12.42 -10.21 -7.21
C VAL A 61 13.70 -10.06 -8.05
N GLU A 62 14.55 -11.08 -8.06
CA GLU A 62 15.82 -11.07 -8.80
C GLU A 62 15.61 -10.96 -10.32
N ALA A 63 14.56 -11.56 -10.87
CA ALA A 63 14.18 -11.40 -12.29
C ALA A 63 13.87 -9.94 -12.69
N CYS A 64 13.56 -9.09 -11.72
CA CYS A 64 13.31 -7.66 -11.93
C CYS A 64 14.58 -6.80 -11.75
N ILE A 65 15.69 -7.36 -11.28
CA ILE A 65 16.91 -6.59 -11.00
C ILE A 65 17.80 -6.50 -12.24
N ASN A 66 18.29 -5.29 -12.51
CA ASN A 66 19.28 -5.01 -13.55
C ASN A 66 20.21 -3.85 -13.11
N GLU A 67 21.11 -3.42 -14.00
CA GLU A 67 22.08 -2.34 -13.72
C GLU A 67 21.44 -0.98 -13.43
N HIS A 68 20.19 -0.76 -13.82
CA HIS A 68 19.43 0.47 -13.58
C HIS A 68 18.64 0.43 -12.27
N THR A 69 18.47 -0.73 -11.66
CA THR A 69 17.72 -0.88 -10.41
C THR A 69 18.40 -0.16 -9.26
N ARG A 70 17.64 0.65 -8.49
CA ARG A 70 18.16 1.42 -7.33
C ARG A 70 17.48 1.08 -6.02
N ALA A 71 16.23 0.71 -6.07
CA ALA A 71 15.47 0.43 -4.87
C ALA A 71 14.37 -0.61 -5.10
N ILE A 72 13.95 -1.22 -4.00
CA ILE A 72 12.72 -2.00 -3.89
C ILE A 72 11.80 -1.24 -2.93
N LEU A 73 10.57 -0.94 -3.34
CA LEU A 73 9.58 -0.24 -2.52
C LEU A 73 8.33 -1.10 -2.37
N PHE A 74 7.84 -1.22 -1.15
CA PHE A 74 6.55 -1.87 -0.86
C PHE A 74 5.87 -1.26 0.35
N THR A 75 4.55 -1.42 0.43
CA THR A 75 3.74 -1.04 1.59
C THR A 75 3.53 -2.26 2.49
N ASN A 76 3.80 -2.14 3.79
CA ASN A 76 3.60 -3.23 4.77
C ASN A 76 3.07 -2.69 6.10
N PRO A 77 1.80 -2.95 6.43
CA PRO A 77 0.75 -3.71 5.72
C PRO A 77 0.33 -3.09 4.40
N GLY A 78 -0.05 -3.93 3.41
CA GLY A 78 -0.24 -3.58 2.02
C GLY A 78 -1.45 -2.67 1.74
N ASN A 79 -1.25 -1.65 0.93
CA ASN A 79 -2.27 -0.93 0.20
C ASN A 79 -1.99 -1.13 -1.30
N PRO A 80 -2.89 -1.79 -2.05
CA PRO A 80 -4.30 -2.07 -1.74
C PRO A 80 -4.62 -3.47 -1.17
N THR A 81 -3.65 -4.37 -1.07
CA THR A 81 -3.89 -5.82 -0.91
C THR A 81 -4.25 -6.28 0.51
N GLY A 82 -3.93 -5.48 1.54
CA GLY A 82 -4.08 -5.92 2.93
C GLY A 82 -3.11 -7.02 3.37
N THR A 83 -2.11 -7.34 2.56
CA THR A 83 -1.08 -8.34 2.89
C THR A 83 -0.14 -7.85 3.98
N ILE A 84 0.48 -8.79 4.70
CA ILE A 84 1.56 -8.52 5.65
C ILE A 84 2.69 -9.50 5.35
N LEU A 85 3.91 -8.98 5.28
CA LEU A 85 5.10 -9.81 5.14
C LEU A 85 5.47 -10.44 6.47
N THR A 86 5.81 -11.73 6.44
CA THR A 86 6.39 -12.43 7.57
C THR A 86 7.82 -11.92 7.86
N LYS A 87 8.36 -12.27 9.00
CA LYS A 87 9.74 -11.94 9.37
C LYS A 87 10.75 -12.50 8.35
N GLU A 88 10.52 -13.72 7.90
CA GLU A 88 11.33 -14.43 6.91
C GLU A 88 11.27 -13.73 5.55
N GLU A 89 10.07 -13.33 5.13
CA GLU A 89 9.86 -12.57 3.89
C GLU A 89 10.51 -11.18 3.93
N LEU A 90 10.39 -10.46 5.06
CA LEU A 90 11.08 -9.17 5.25
C LEU A 90 12.60 -9.34 5.19
N ARG A 91 13.14 -10.39 5.83
CA ARG A 91 14.57 -10.68 5.78
C ARG A 91 15.02 -11.04 4.37
N LEU A 92 14.28 -11.88 3.66
CA LEU A 92 14.56 -12.22 2.27
C LEU A 92 14.65 -10.96 1.38
N MET A 93 13.68 -10.04 1.51
CA MET A 93 13.69 -8.80 0.74
C MET A 93 14.91 -7.91 1.09
N ALA A 94 15.29 -7.86 2.36
CA ALA A 94 16.45 -7.10 2.82
C ALA A 94 17.78 -7.77 2.38
N ASP A 95 17.86 -9.10 2.38
CA ASP A 95 19.02 -9.86 1.86
C ASP A 95 19.24 -9.53 0.38
N ILE A 96 18.20 -9.63 -0.44
CA ILE A 96 18.28 -9.31 -1.87
C ILE A 96 18.71 -7.84 -2.06
N ALA A 97 18.12 -6.92 -1.34
CA ALA A 97 18.49 -5.51 -1.45
C ALA A 97 19.97 -5.28 -1.09
N LYS A 98 20.48 -5.93 -0.06
CA LYS A 98 21.87 -5.84 0.37
C LYS A 98 22.82 -6.50 -0.64
N GLU A 99 22.53 -7.71 -1.11
CA GLU A 99 23.32 -8.46 -2.09
C GLU A 99 23.51 -7.65 -3.39
N HIS A 100 22.48 -6.94 -3.83
CA HIS A 100 22.48 -6.12 -5.04
C HIS A 100 22.79 -4.64 -4.81
N ASN A 101 23.14 -4.24 -3.59
CA ASN A 101 23.41 -2.84 -3.20
C ASN A 101 22.25 -1.88 -3.54
N LEU A 102 21.04 -2.30 -3.27
CA LEU A 102 19.80 -1.53 -3.44
C LEU A 102 19.33 -0.95 -2.12
N PHE A 103 18.53 0.11 -2.19
CA PHE A 103 17.71 0.53 -1.06
C PHE A 103 16.47 -0.36 -0.97
N ILE A 104 16.02 -0.62 0.27
CA ILE A 104 14.73 -1.23 0.56
C ILE A 104 13.87 -0.22 1.31
N ILE A 105 12.73 0.15 0.71
CA ILE A 105 11.84 1.19 1.20
C ILE A 105 10.54 0.55 1.67
N GLY A 106 10.30 0.58 2.97
CA GLY A 106 9.05 0.12 3.57
C GLY A 106 8.13 1.29 3.89
N ASP A 107 7.00 1.36 3.22
CA ASP A 107 5.92 2.24 3.65
C ASP A 107 5.11 1.54 4.74
N GLU A 108 5.31 1.96 5.99
CA GLU A 108 4.73 1.34 7.19
C GLU A 108 3.57 2.16 7.78
N VAL A 109 2.94 3.03 7.01
CA VAL A 109 1.87 3.93 7.50
C VAL A 109 0.67 3.19 8.09
N TYR A 110 0.46 1.92 7.73
CA TYR A 110 -0.62 1.07 8.24
C TYR A 110 -0.20 0.15 9.40
N ARG A 111 0.96 0.36 10.01
CA ARG A 111 1.58 -0.53 11.00
C ARG A 111 0.71 -0.86 12.22
N GLU A 112 -0.24 -0.01 12.58
CA GLU A 112 -1.17 -0.25 13.69
C GLU A 112 -2.38 -1.11 13.29
N PHE A 113 -2.62 -1.28 12.00
CA PHE A 113 -3.74 -2.07 11.45
C PHE A 113 -3.25 -3.48 11.10
N VAL A 114 -3.07 -4.30 12.12
CA VAL A 114 -2.64 -5.71 12.01
C VAL A 114 -3.65 -6.57 12.73
N TYR A 115 -4.13 -7.63 12.08
CA TYR A 115 -5.18 -8.50 12.59
C TYR A 115 -4.63 -9.91 12.82
N GLY A 116 -5.16 -10.63 13.81
CA GLY A 116 -4.74 -12.00 14.09
C GLY A 116 -3.79 -12.15 15.28
N GLY A 117 -3.46 -11.07 15.99
CA GLY A 117 -2.64 -11.11 17.21
C GLY A 117 -1.13 -11.06 16.97
N GLU A 118 -0.68 -11.05 15.73
CA GLU A 118 0.72 -10.84 15.37
C GLU A 118 1.08 -9.35 15.45
N LYS A 119 2.34 -9.05 15.77
CA LYS A 119 2.87 -7.70 15.70
C LYS A 119 3.62 -7.53 14.38
N LEU A 120 3.40 -6.39 13.72
CA LEU A 120 4.19 -6.03 12.55
C LEU A 120 5.68 -5.92 12.96
N MET A 121 6.54 -6.57 12.20
CA MET A 121 7.96 -6.32 12.26
C MET A 121 8.30 -5.17 11.31
N SER A 122 8.93 -4.13 11.84
CA SER A 122 9.45 -3.02 11.01
C SER A 122 10.77 -3.42 10.35
N LEU A 123 11.02 -2.91 9.14
CA LEU A 123 12.33 -3.03 8.49
C LEU A 123 13.47 -2.48 9.37
N LEU A 124 13.20 -1.46 10.19
CA LEU A 124 14.18 -0.89 11.12
C LEU A 124 14.66 -1.86 12.22
N GLN A 125 13.94 -2.97 12.43
CA GLN A 125 14.30 -3.99 13.41
C GLN A 125 15.23 -5.08 12.85
N LEU A 126 15.51 -5.02 11.54
CA LEU A 126 16.50 -5.89 10.91
C LEU A 126 17.91 -5.36 11.18
N GLU A 127 18.73 -6.17 11.83
CA GLU A 127 20.14 -5.86 12.11
C GLU A 127 21.03 -6.22 10.91
N GLY A 128 22.00 -5.37 10.62
CA GLY A 128 22.97 -5.58 9.54
C GLY A 128 22.52 -5.06 8.17
N TYR A 129 21.40 -4.29 8.11
CA TYR A 129 20.85 -3.69 6.89
C TYR A 129 20.71 -2.18 6.98
N GLU A 130 21.39 -1.55 7.94
CA GLU A 130 21.24 -0.15 8.33
C GLU A 130 21.48 0.81 7.15
N ASP A 131 22.40 0.45 6.26
CA ASP A 131 22.74 1.28 5.09
C ASP A 131 21.73 1.16 3.93
N ASN A 132 20.92 0.11 3.94
CA ASN A 132 19.95 -0.16 2.86
C ASN A 132 18.53 0.24 3.21
N VAL A 133 18.17 0.21 4.52
CA VAL A 133 16.78 0.34 4.97
C VAL A 133 16.33 1.79 5.04
N VAL A 134 15.13 2.01 4.50
CA VAL A 134 14.38 3.26 4.59
C VAL A 134 12.94 2.93 4.98
N VAL A 135 12.43 3.59 6.00
CA VAL A 135 11.02 3.46 6.40
C VAL A 135 10.30 4.78 6.23
N ILE A 136 9.11 4.72 5.67
CA ILE A 136 8.17 5.84 5.58
C ILE A 136 7.05 5.58 6.59
N ASP A 137 6.75 6.57 7.42
CA ASP A 137 5.65 6.52 8.38
C ASP A 137 4.92 7.87 8.46
N SER A 138 3.72 7.87 9.02
CA SER A 138 2.87 9.06 9.10
C SER A 138 1.87 8.96 10.24
N VAL A 139 1.47 10.11 10.78
CA VAL A 139 0.34 10.21 11.73
C VAL A 139 -1.02 9.99 11.06
N SER A 140 -1.06 10.06 9.72
CA SER A 140 -2.28 10.08 8.91
C SER A 140 -3.20 8.89 9.16
N LYS A 141 -2.65 7.67 9.23
CA LYS A 141 -3.46 6.45 9.41
C LYS A 141 -3.52 6.04 10.87
N ARG A 142 -2.36 6.01 11.54
CA ARG A 142 -2.21 5.61 12.94
C ARG A 142 -3.16 6.37 13.88
N PHE A 143 -3.30 7.66 13.68
CA PHE A 143 -4.08 8.54 14.56
C PHE A 143 -5.29 9.17 13.87
N SER A 144 -5.69 8.68 12.69
CA SER A 144 -6.75 9.27 11.86
C SER A 144 -6.54 10.78 11.60
N ALA A 145 -5.29 11.22 11.55
CA ALA A 145 -4.87 12.62 11.43
C ALA A 145 -4.36 12.95 10.02
N CYS A 146 -5.06 12.47 8.99
CA CYS A 146 -4.63 12.66 7.60
C CYS A 146 -4.59 14.13 7.16
N GLY A 147 -5.40 14.98 7.78
CA GLY A 147 -5.43 16.43 7.53
C GLY A 147 -4.20 17.18 8.07
N ALA A 148 -3.50 16.65 9.07
CA ALA A 148 -2.29 17.27 9.64
C ALA A 148 -1.11 17.31 8.67
N ARG A 149 -1.07 16.46 7.66
CA ARG A 149 -0.01 16.39 6.64
C ARG A 149 1.39 16.19 7.22
N ILE A 150 1.50 15.39 8.29
CA ILE A 150 2.75 15.06 8.98
C ILE A 150 3.14 13.60 8.70
N GLY A 151 4.34 13.43 8.19
CA GLY A 151 4.98 12.14 7.98
C GLY A 151 6.50 12.26 8.14
N CYS A 152 7.17 11.13 8.12
CA CYS A 152 8.61 11.06 8.29
C CYS A 152 9.25 10.00 7.39
N VAL A 153 10.49 10.24 7.04
CA VAL A 153 11.41 9.25 6.46
C VAL A 153 12.43 8.90 7.53
N ILE A 154 12.63 7.61 7.75
CA ILE A 154 13.49 7.10 8.82
C ILE A 154 14.55 6.21 8.18
N THR A 155 15.81 6.51 8.41
CA THR A 155 16.94 5.70 7.96
C THR A 155 18.12 5.85 8.91
N ARG A 156 18.99 4.85 8.97
CA ARG A 156 20.29 4.92 9.67
C ARG A 156 21.44 5.24 8.72
N ASN A 157 21.19 5.26 7.41
CA ASN A 157 22.15 5.68 6.40
C ASN A 157 22.38 7.19 6.49
N ALA A 158 23.57 7.60 6.96
CA ALA A 158 23.92 8.99 7.20
C ALA A 158 23.95 9.82 5.91
N GLU A 159 24.39 9.25 4.79
CA GLU A 159 24.44 9.96 3.51
C GLU A 159 23.03 10.24 2.99
N LEU A 160 22.17 9.22 3.01
CA LEU A 160 20.76 9.37 2.62
C LEU A 160 20.06 10.40 3.52
N TYR A 161 20.27 10.33 4.83
CA TYR A 161 19.71 11.30 5.78
C TYR A 161 20.11 12.73 5.42
N ASN A 162 21.40 12.97 5.19
CA ASN A 162 21.91 14.31 4.85
C ASN A 162 21.33 14.82 3.52
N ASN A 163 21.14 13.97 2.53
CA ASN A 163 20.54 14.35 1.26
C ASN A 163 19.02 14.61 1.43
N ALA A 164 18.30 13.78 2.16
CA ALA A 164 16.89 14.01 2.49
C ALA A 164 16.69 15.35 3.24
N MET A 165 17.61 15.69 4.17
CA MET A 165 17.57 16.98 4.88
C MET A 165 17.70 18.17 3.95
N LYS A 166 18.56 18.13 2.94
CA LYS A 166 18.66 19.21 1.93
C LYS A 166 17.33 19.42 1.21
N TRP A 167 16.64 18.34 0.87
CA TRP A 167 15.30 18.38 0.27
C TRP A 167 14.26 18.99 1.21
N CYS A 168 14.25 18.56 2.47
CA CYS A 168 13.37 19.12 3.48
C CYS A 168 13.60 20.61 3.69
N GLN A 169 14.86 21.06 3.68
CA GLN A 169 15.23 22.47 3.78
C GLN A 169 14.76 23.27 2.55
N GLY A 170 14.94 22.73 1.33
CA GLY A 170 14.47 23.37 0.11
C GLY A 170 12.95 23.49 0.02
N ARG A 171 12.21 22.48 0.51
CA ARG A 171 10.75 22.47 0.55
C ARG A 171 10.17 23.31 1.70
N LEU A 172 10.97 23.66 2.69
CA LEU A 172 10.59 24.19 3.99
C LEU A 172 9.92 23.13 4.90
N CYS A 173 9.75 23.48 6.17
CA CYS A 173 9.20 22.54 7.15
C CYS A 173 7.68 22.37 6.97
N ALA A 174 7.14 21.26 7.50
CA ALA A 174 5.72 21.12 7.73
C ALA A 174 5.24 22.15 8.77
N SER A 175 3.92 22.45 8.79
CA SER A 175 3.34 23.40 9.74
C SER A 175 3.78 23.12 11.18
N THR A 176 4.33 24.13 11.86
CA THR A 176 4.80 24.00 13.24
C THR A 176 3.66 23.61 14.20
N ILE A 177 2.46 24.16 14.00
CA ILE A 177 1.28 23.84 14.82
C ILE A 177 0.94 22.37 14.67
N ASP A 178 0.93 21.85 13.43
CA ASP A 178 0.63 20.44 13.18
C ASP A 178 1.72 19.51 13.72
N GLN A 179 2.99 19.93 13.71
CA GLN A 179 4.07 19.18 14.33
C GLN A 179 3.91 19.07 15.84
N VAL A 180 3.60 20.17 16.53
CA VAL A 180 3.36 20.20 17.99
C VAL A 180 2.14 19.36 18.34
N ALA A 181 1.03 19.51 17.60
CA ALA A 181 -0.17 18.72 17.79
C ALA A 181 0.10 17.22 17.55
N SER A 182 0.86 16.89 16.49
CA SER A 182 1.22 15.50 16.19
C SER A 182 2.13 14.88 17.26
N ALA A 183 3.02 15.65 17.86
CA ALA A 183 3.84 15.17 18.98
C ALA A 183 2.98 14.74 20.18
N ALA A 184 1.90 15.47 20.47
CA ALA A 184 0.97 15.11 21.52
C ALA A 184 0.22 13.79 21.24
N LEU A 185 0.02 13.38 20.00
CA LEU A 185 -0.62 12.11 19.65
C LEU A 185 0.16 10.89 20.16
N TYR A 186 1.48 11.01 20.34
CA TYR A 186 2.31 9.93 20.85
C TYR A 186 2.21 9.72 22.38
N THR A 187 1.39 10.52 23.06
CA THR A 187 1.06 10.33 24.51
C THR A 187 -0.13 9.40 24.72
N VAL A 188 -0.86 9.01 23.66
CA VAL A 188 -1.97 8.06 23.81
C VAL A 188 -1.45 6.68 24.18
N GLY A 189 -2.18 6.01 25.08
CA GLY A 189 -1.81 4.67 25.55
C GLY A 189 -2.13 3.57 24.53
N PRO A 190 -1.65 2.34 24.81
CA PRO A 190 -1.88 1.19 23.93
C PRO A 190 -3.36 0.82 23.77
N GLU A 191 -4.20 1.17 24.74
CA GLU A 191 -5.66 0.94 24.72
C GLU A 191 -6.36 1.62 23.53
N TYR A 192 -5.85 2.76 23.09
CA TYR A 192 -6.34 3.42 21.89
C TYR A 192 -6.16 2.53 20.65
N PHE A 193 -4.96 2.01 20.46
CA PHE A 193 -4.65 1.14 19.31
C PHE A 193 -5.38 -0.20 19.39
N ASP A 194 -5.57 -0.73 20.60
CA ASP A 194 -6.32 -1.97 20.81
C ASP A 194 -7.80 -1.80 20.42
N ALA A 195 -8.40 -0.68 20.80
CA ALA A 195 -9.77 -0.34 20.42
C ALA A 195 -9.89 -0.18 18.89
N VAL A 196 -8.97 0.55 18.27
CA VAL A 196 -8.94 0.73 16.80
C VAL A 196 -8.78 -0.61 16.08
N ARG A 197 -7.83 -1.45 16.49
CA ARG A 197 -7.64 -2.79 15.89
C ARG A 197 -8.87 -3.67 16.02
N LYS A 198 -9.52 -3.68 17.17
CA LYS A 198 -10.75 -4.45 17.42
C LYS A 198 -11.87 -4.01 16.48
N GLU A 199 -12.08 -2.71 16.34
CA GLU A 199 -13.12 -2.15 15.47
C GLU A 199 -12.84 -2.46 14.00
N TYR A 200 -11.63 -2.21 13.51
CA TYR A 200 -11.29 -2.47 12.11
C TYR A 200 -11.27 -3.97 11.78
N LYS A 201 -10.89 -4.82 12.75
CA LYS A 201 -11.04 -6.27 12.58
C LYS A 201 -12.50 -6.66 12.39
N ALA A 202 -13.42 -6.11 13.18
CA ALA A 202 -14.84 -6.40 13.06
C ALA A 202 -15.40 -5.93 11.70
N ARG A 203 -14.99 -4.76 11.23
CA ARG A 203 -15.34 -4.26 9.90
C ARG A 203 -14.82 -5.16 8.79
N ARG A 204 -13.52 -5.56 8.86
CA ARG A 204 -12.93 -6.52 7.94
C ARG A 204 -13.73 -7.81 7.88
N ASP A 205 -14.01 -8.40 9.04
CA ASP A 205 -14.71 -9.67 9.16
C ASP A 205 -16.13 -9.57 8.53
N THR A 206 -16.83 -8.45 8.77
CA THR A 206 -18.15 -8.18 8.16
C THR A 206 -18.07 -8.12 6.64
N LEU A 207 -17.09 -7.42 6.08
CA LEU A 207 -16.91 -7.32 4.63
C LEU A 207 -16.55 -8.68 4.02
N VAL A 208 -15.59 -9.39 4.62
CA VAL A 208 -15.16 -10.71 4.15
C VAL A 208 -16.32 -11.73 4.17
N GLU A 209 -17.16 -11.72 5.22
CA GLU A 209 -18.36 -12.58 5.28
C GLU A 209 -19.39 -12.23 4.19
N GLY A 210 -19.45 -10.97 3.79
CA GLY A 210 -20.24 -10.53 2.64
C GLY A 210 -19.68 -11.05 1.31
N LEU A 211 -18.38 -10.91 1.08
CA LEU A 211 -17.70 -11.35 -0.14
C LEU A 211 -17.82 -12.87 -0.34
N LYS A 212 -17.75 -13.67 0.72
CA LYS A 212 -17.92 -15.13 0.67
C LYS A 212 -19.25 -15.56 0.08
N LYS A 213 -20.27 -14.72 0.16
CA LYS A 213 -21.63 -15.01 -0.31
C LYS A 213 -21.85 -14.66 -1.79
N ILE A 214 -20.91 -13.97 -2.43
CA ILE A 214 -21.03 -13.55 -3.81
C ILE A 214 -20.32 -14.56 -4.72
N PRO A 215 -21.05 -15.34 -5.54
CA PRO A 215 -20.46 -16.35 -6.41
C PRO A 215 -19.47 -15.75 -7.40
N GLY A 216 -18.34 -16.42 -7.62
CA GLY A 216 -17.35 -16.03 -8.63
C GLY A 216 -16.39 -14.91 -8.19
N VAL A 217 -16.58 -14.32 -7.01
CA VAL A 217 -15.63 -13.35 -6.47
C VAL A 217 -14.38 -14.05 -5.93
N ILE A 218 -13.21 -13.59 -6.32
CA ILE A 218 -11.90 -14.05 -5.81
C ILE A 218 -11.27 -12.91 -5.03
N TYR A 219 -10.83 -13.16 -3.82
CA TYR A 219 -10.17 -12.16 -2.98
C TYR A 219 -9.13 -12.82 -2.07
N SER A 220 -8.14 -12.03 -1.65
CA SER A 220 -7.22 -12.38 -0.57
C SER A 220 -7.74 -11.81 0.75
N GLU A 221 -7.83 -12.63 1.79
CA GLU A 221 -8.27 -12.15 3.11
C GLU A 221 -7.22 -11.20 3.68
N PRO A 222 -7.57 -9.91 3.92
CA PRO A 222 -6.61 -8.93 4.40
C PRO A 222 -6.19 -9.24 5.84
N LYS A 223 -4.88 -9.26 6.05
CA LYS A 223 -4.26 -9.45 7.37
C LYS A 223 -3.93 -8.12 8.05
N GLY A 224 -3.90 -7.03 7.28
CA GLY A 224 -3.64 -5.68 7.78
C GLY A 224 -4.20 -4.59 6.88
N ALA A 225 -3.82 -3.35 7.17
CA ALA A 225 -4.39 -2.14 6.59
C ALA A 225 -5.91 -2.07 6.79
N PHE A 226 -6.64 -1.42 5.90
CA PHE A 226 -8.11 -1.40 5.91
C PHE A 226 -8.69 -1.47 4.48
N TYR A 227 -8.01 -2.25 3.64
CA TYR A 227 -8.40 -2.50 2.26
C TYR A 227 -8.50 -3.98 1.97
N VAL A 228 -9.33 -4.30 0.99
CA VAL A 228 -9.36 -5.59 0.33
C VAL A 228 -9.42 -5.38 -1.17
N MET A 229 -8.66 -6.18 -1.89
CA MET A 229 -8.79 -6.32 -3.34
C MET A 229 -9.69 -7.53 -3.63
N ALA A 230 -10.59 -7.35 -4.58
CA ALA A 230 -11.44 -8.43 -5.06
C ALA A 230 -11.55 -8.41 -6.58
N LYS A 231 -11.39 -9.58 -7.19
CA LYS A 231 -11.67 -9.82 -8.60
C LYS A 231 -13.13 -10.23 -8.73
N LEU A 232 -13.88 -9.48 -9.52
CA LEU A 232 -15.30 -9.66 -9.70
C LEU A 232 -15.61 -10.48 -10.97
N PRO A 233 -16.73 -11.20 -11.00
CA PRO A 233 -17.21 -11.89 -12.21
C PRO A 233 -17.90 -10.90 -13.17
N VAL A 234 -17.17 -9.86 -13.60
CA VAL A 234 -17.57 -8.86 -14.58
C VAL A 234 -16.48 -8.72 -15.64
N ASP A 235 -16.80 -8.16 -16.80
CA ASP A 235 -15.83 -7.95 -17.88
C ASP A 235 -14.84 -6.82 -17.57
N ASP A 236 -15.34 -5.73 -16.95
CA ASP A 236 -14.59 -4.50 -16.71
C ASP A 236 -15.14 -3.77 -15.49
N ALA A 237 -14.28 -3.52 -14.51
CA ALA A 237 -14.69 -2.90 -13.24
C ALA A 237 -15.01 -1.40 -13.37
N GLU A 238 -14.42 -0.69 -14.33
CA GLU A 238 -14.79 0.71 -14.59
C GLU A 238 -16.17 0.80 -15.23
N LYS A 239 -16.49 -0.03 -16.22
CA LYS A 239 -17.84 -0.09 -16.79
C LYS A 239 -18.86 -0.50 -15.74
N PHE A 240 -18.51 -1.46 -14.90
CA PHE A 240 -19.36 -1.86 -13.79
C PHE A 240 -19.58 -0.73 -12.78
N GLN A 241 -18.54 0.04 -12.48
CA GLN A 241 -18.69 1.23 -11.59
C GLN A 241 -19.60 2.29 -12.22
N LEU A 242 -19.46 2.57 -13.52
CA LEU A 242 -20.35 3.50 -14.22
C LEU A 242 -21.80 3.02 -14.20
N PHE A 243 -22.03 1.73 -14.49
CA PHE A 243 -23.36 1.13 -14.37
C PHE A 243 -23.96 1.29 -12.97
N MET A 244 -23.16 1.02 -11.92
CA MET A 244 -23.62 1.18 -10.53
C MET A 244 -24.01 2.62 -10.22
N LEU A 245 -23.35 3.62 -10.80
CA LEU A 245 -23.61 5.04 -10.51
C LEU A 245 -24.73 5.64 -11.37
N GLU A 246 -24.90 5.16 -12.61
CA GLU A 246 -25.79 5.78 -13.59
C GLU A 246 -27.12 5.05 -13.76
N GLU A 247 -27.13 3.72 -13.54
CA GLU A 247 -28.27 2.89 -13.90
C GLU A 247 -28.80 2.03 -12.74
N PHE A 248 -27.92 1.60 -11.82
CA PHE A 248 -28.32 0.72 -10.73
C PHE A 248 -28.91 1.48 -9.56
N ASP A 249 -30.06 1.04 -9.10
CA ASP A 249 -30.74 1.54 -7.89
C ASP A 249 -31.36 0.38 -7.11
N ASP A 250 -31.15 0.35 -5.81
CA ASP A 250 -31.84 -0.55 -4.90
C ASP A 250 -32.41 0.24 -3.72
N ASN A 251 -33.66 0.69 -3.85
CA ASN A 251 -34.37 1.53 -2.88
C ASN A 251 -33.68 2.88 -2.58
N GLY A 252 -33.14 3.53 -3.60
CA GLY A 252 -32.43 4.82 -3.49
C GLY A 252 -30.96 4.68 -3.12
N ASP A 253 -30.44 3.45 -3.00
CA ASP A 253 -29.04 3.18 -2.68
C ASP A 253 -28.28 2.64 -3.89
N THR A 254 -27.02 3.04 -4.01
CA THR A 254 -26.03 2.42 -4.89
C THR A 254 -24.70 2.25 -4.17
N LEU A 255 -23.69 1.69 -4.84
CA LEU A 255 -22.37 1.45 -4.26
C LEU A 255 -21.27 2.04 -5.15
N MET A 256 -20.32 2.74 -4.52
CA MET A 256 -19.09 3.21 -5.13
C MET A 256 -17.89 2.44 -4.55
N PHE A 257 -17.01 2.00 -5.42
CA PHE A 257 -15.73 1.35 -5.10
C PHE A 257 -14.62 1.93 -5.98
N THR A 258 -13.41 1.46 -5.87
CA THR A 258 -12.30 1.90 -6.72
C THR A 258 -11.94 0.80 -7.71
N PRO A 259 -12.18 0.96 -9.03
CA PRO A 259 -11.64 0.05 -10.05
C PRO A 259 -10.12 -0.03 -9.95
N ALA A 260 -9.55 -1.19 -10.22
CA ALA A 260 -8.18 -1.49 -9.81
C ALA A 260 -7.14 -1.42 -10.93
N GLU A 261 -7.49 -1.20 -12.18
CA GLU A 261 -6.50 -1.13 -13.27
C GLU A 261 -5.40 -0.08 -12.98
N SER A 262 -5.76 1.07 -12.39
CA SER A 262 -4.81 2.13 -12.03
C SER A 262 -3.80 1.76 -10.92
N PHE A 263 -3.99 0.63 -10.22
CA PHE A 263 -3.04 0.12 -9.22
C PHE A 263 -1.94 -0.74 -9.84
N TYR A 264 -2.02 -1.01 -11.14
CA TYR A 264 -1.06 -1.81 -11.88
C TYR A 264 -0.26 -0.95 -12.86
N LYS A 265 1.01 -1.27 -13.01
CA LYS A 265 1.87 -0.70 -14.06
C LYS A 265 1.78 -1.52 -15.33
N THR A 266 1.58 -2.82 -15.19
CA THR A 266 1.40 -3.76 -16.31
C THR A 266 0.06 -3.50 -17.00
N PRO A 267 0.04 -3.16 -18.30
CA PRO A 267 -1.19 -2.87 -19.01
C PRO A 267 -2.19 -4.04 -18.98
N HIS A 268 -3.48 -3.69 -18.93
CA HIS A 268 -4.60 -4.66 -18.96
C HIS A 268 -4.60 -5.66 -17.80
N THR A 269 -3.98 -5.30 -16.68
CA THR A 269 -4.01 -6.08 -15.43
C THR A 269 -4.98 -5.44 -14.45
N GLY A 270 -5.72 -6.26 -13.70
CA GLY A 270 -6.70 -5.77 -12.71
C GLY A 270 -7.97 -5.16 -13.31
N VAL A 271 -8.26 -5.37 -14.62
CA VAL A 271 -9.40 -4.80 -15.33
C VAL A 271 -10.75 -5.13 -14.68
N ASN A 272 -10.89 -6.31 -14.12
CA ASN A 272 -12.08 -6.75 -13.40
C ASN A 272 -11.87 -6.84 -11.88
N GLU A 273 -10.86 -6.16 -11.36
CA GLU A 273 -10.59 -6.07 -9.94
C GLU A 273 -11.05 -4.74 -9.37
N ILE A 274 -11.42 -4.75 -8.09
CA ILE A 274 -11.77 -3.55 -7.34
C ILE A 274 -11.03 -3.51 -6.02
N ARG A 275 -10.76 -2.29 -5.51
CA ARG A 275 -10.37 -2.06 -4.12
C ARG A 275 -11.56 -1.56 -3.33
N MET A 276 -11.81 -2.20 -2.18
CA MET A 276 -12.77 -1.73 -1.19
C MET A 276 -12.05 -1.32 0.10
N ALA A 277 -12.50 -0.22 0.72
CA ALA A 277 -12.00 0.25 2.01
C ALA A 277 -13.09 0.01 3.08
N TYR A 278 -12.78 -0.77 4.12
CA TYR A 278 -13.73 -1.04 5.21
C TYR A 278 -13.65 0.02 6.33
N VAL A 279 -13.85 1.29 5.92
CA VAL A 279 -13.75 2.46 6.80
C VAL A 279 -15.09 2.95 7.36
N ILE A 280 -16.21 2.43 6.85
CA ILE A 280 -17.57 2.72 7.31
C ILE A 280 -18.00 1.70 8.38
N ASN A 281 -19.10 1.95 9.07
CA ASN A 281 -19.61 1.04 10.10
C ASN A 281 -20.07 -0.31 9.55
N GLN A 282 -20.24 -1.30 10.44
CA GLN A 282 -20.55 -2.68 10.04
C GLN A 282 -21.88 -2.84 9.33
N ASP A 283 -22.93 -2.05 9.69
CA ASP A 283 -24.24 -2.15 9.06
C ASP A 283 -24.19 -1.58 7.63
N ALA A 284 -23.49 -0.46 7.43
CA ALA A 284 -23.25 0.06 6.09
C ALA A 284 -22.40 -0.90 5.25
N LEU A 285 -21.42 -1.62 5.84
CA LEU A 285 -20.66 -2.64 5.13
C LEU A 285 -21.52 -3.83 4.71
N LYS A 286 -22.44 -4.31 5.56
CA LYS A 286 -23.41 -5.36 5.19
C LYS A 286 -24.24 -4.91 4.00
N ARG A 287 -24.81 -3.68 4.09
CA ARG A 287 -25.60 -3.11 3.00
C ARG A 287 -24.78 -2.98 1.71
N SER A 288 -23.52 -2.54 1.82
CA SER A 288 -22.62 -2.47 0.67
C SER A 288 -22.39 -3.81 -0.02
N MET A 289 -22.28 -4.90 0.74
CA MET A 289 -22.12 -6.24 0.17
C MET A 289 -23.40 -6.76 -0.50
N GLU A 290 -24.58 -6.41 0.03
CA GLU A 290 -25.87 -6.70 -0.62
C GLU A 290 -25.99 -5.95 -1.95
N LEU A 291 -25.64 -4.65 -1.98
CA LEU A 291 -25.64 -3.83 -3.19
C LEU A 291 -24.64 -4.37 -4.22
N LEU A 292 -23.44 -4.78 -3.80
CA LEU A 292 -22.44 -5.37 -4.70
C LEU A 292 -22.96 -6.64 -5.35
N ALA A 293 -23.58 -7.53 -4.56
CA ALA A 293 -24.13 -8.79 -5.08
C ALA A 293 -25.25 -8.56 -6.11
N LYS A 294 -26.23 -7.70 -5.76
CA LYS A 294 -27.33 -7.33 -6.66
C LYS A 294 -26.85 -6.59 -7.90
N GLY A 295 -25.87 -5.70 -7.75
CA GLY A 295 -25.29 -4.97 -8.86
C GLY A 295 -24.58 -5.87 -9.85
N ILE A 296 -23.80 -6.86 -9.39
CA ILE A 296 -23.15 -7.86 -10.26
C ILE A 296 -24.20 -8.67 -11.01
N GLU A 297 -25.24 -9.13 -10.32
CA GLU A 297 -26.34 -9.88 -10.96
C GLU A 297 -27.05 -9.03 -12.04
N ALA A 298 -27.40 -7.78 -11.72
CA ALA A 298 -28.08 -6.88 -12.65
C ALA A 298 -27.19 -6.53 -13.86
N TYR A 299 -25.90 -6.29 -13.64
CA TYR A 299 -24.95 -5.98 -14.71
C TYR A 299 -24.77 -7.15 -15.67
N ASN A 300 -24.63 -8.36 -15.17
CA ASN A 300 -24.41 -9.56 -15.99
C ASN A 300 -25.68 -10.03 -16.73
N ASN A 301 -26.87 -9.56 -16.33
CA ASN A 301 -28.14 -9.87 -16.99
C ASN A 301 -28.57 -8.79 -18.00
N LYS A 302 -27.77 -7.74 -18.18
CA LYS A 302 -28.00 -6.64 -19.14
C LYS A 302 -27.54 -7.03 -20.55
#